data_4755e499aec57821c6746d61221c33e0
#
_entry.id   4755e499aec57821c6746d61221c33e0
#
_cell.length_a   1.000
_cell.length_b   1.000
_cell.length_c   1.000
_cell.angle_alpha   90.00
_cell.angle_beta   90.00
_cell.angle_gamma   90.00
#
_symmetry.space_group_name_H-M   'P 1'
#
loop_
_entity.id
_entity.type
_entity.pdbx_description
1 polymer ?
#
loop_
_entity_poly.entity_id
_entity_poly.type
_entity_poly.pdbx_seq_one_letter_code
_entity_poly.pdbx_strand_id
1 'polypeptide(L)'
;MKKMLAVVLSLVTVFVLGTAVVFAAKHHNRAQVTTIADIKANGWDEQRVLVDGEFTEHIYEDLYTFTDNEGNSMTVEVDDDIWYQLSMDTPVRIYAEVDKDWHGGIELEVKNIEKR
;
A
#
# COMPACT_ATOMS: atom_id res chain seq x y z
N MET A 1 3.37 35.06 27.48
CA MET A 1 3.01 33.92 28.31
C MET A 1 1.68 33.33 27.93
N LYS A 2 0.64 34.14 27.94
CA LYS A 2 -0.68 33.63 27.58
C LYS A 2 -0.72 33.08 26.18
N LYS A 3 0.02 33.67 25.27
CA LYS A 3 0.05 33.21 23.88
C LYS A 3 0.67 31.83 23.79
N MET A 4 1.66 31.58 24.64
CA MET A 4 2.30 30.27 24.65
C MET A 4 1.33 29.19 25.07
N LEU A 5 0.51 29.50 26.06
CA LEU A 5 -0.48 28.54 26.51
C LEU A 5 -1.49 28.22 25.43
N ALA A 6 -1.88 29.22 24.67
CA ALA A 6 -2.82 29.01 23.56
C ALA A 6 -2.22 28.08 22.53
N VAL A 7 -0.94 28.26 22.25
CA VAL A 7 -0.26 27.40 21.28
C VAL A 7 -0.21 25.97 21.78
N VAL A 8 0.06 25.79 23.05
CA VAL A 8 0.11 24.45 23.63
C VAL A 8 -1.24 23.77 23.53
N LEU A 9 -2.29 24.49 23.79
CA LEU A 9 -3.65 23.94 23.66
C LEU A 9 -3.92 23.53 22.23
N SER A 10 -3.46 24.32 21.31
CA SER A 10 -3.62 24.00 19.91
C SER A 10 -2.94 22.69 19.57
N LEU A 11 -1.75 22.49 20.10
CA LEU A 11 -1.02 21.24 19.88
C LEU A 11 -1.75 20.05 20.47
N VAL A 12 -2.33 20.25 21.63
CA VAL A 12 -3.08 19.18 22.27
C VAL A 12 -4.27 18.80 21.41
N THR A 13 -4.92 19.79 20.82
CA THR A 13 -6.06 19.53 19.93
C THR A 13 -5.62 18.69 18.76
N VAL A 14 -4.49 19.00 18.17
CA VAL A 14 -3.97 18.22 17.05
C VAL A 14 -3.69 16.79 17.49
N PHE A 15 -3.18 16.63 18.67
CA PHE A 15 -2.89 15.31 19.21
C PHE A 15 -4.17 14.50 19.37
N VAL A 16 -5.26 15.14 19.77
CA VAL A 16 -6.55 14.49 19.91
C VAL A 16 -7.01 13.97 18.55
N LEU A 17 -6.74 14.72 17.50
CA LEU A 17 -7.04 14.25 16.16
C LEU A 17 -6.27 12.98 15.85
N GLY A 18 -5.06 12.87 16.40
CA GLY A 18 -4.29 11.66 16.24
C GLY A 18 -4.98 10.44 16.83
N THR A 19 -5.84 10.67 17.82
CA THR A 19 -6.60 9.57 18.40
C THR A 19 -7.57 8.96 17.38
N ALA A 20 -8.06 9.78 16.47
CA ALA A 20 -8.94 9.29 15.43
C ALA A 20 -8.22 8.28 14.53
N VAL A 21 -6.92 8.44 14.38
CA VAL A 21 -6.11 7.49 13.63
C VAL A 21 -6.12 6.14 14.33
N VAL A 22 -6.06 6.14 15.64
CA VAL A 22 -6.11 4.90 16.42
C VAL A 22 -7.45 4.22 16.21
N PHE A 23 -8.51 5.01 16.14
CA PHE A 23 -9.83 4.46 15.88
C PHE A 23 -9.86 3.80 14.50
N ALA A 24 -9.27 4.42 13.52
CA ALA A 24 -9.21 3.86 12.17
C ALA A 24 -8.45 2.54 12.16
N ALA A 25 -7.51 2.35 13.08
CA ALA A 25 -6.75 1.12 13.16
C ALA A 25 -7.60 -0.09 13.51
N LYS A 26 -8.81 0.11 14.01
CA LYS A 26 -9.72 -1.00 14.28
C LYS A 26 -10.17 -1.68 13.01
N HIS A 27 -9.97 -1.01 11.89
CA HIS A 27 -10.30 -1.55 10.59
C HIS A 27 -9.02 -1.97 9.87
N HIS A 28 -8.15 -2.68 10.58
CA HIS A 28 -6.84 -3.07 10.06
C HIS A 28 -6.90 -3.93 8.79
N ASN A 29 -8.05 -4.54 8.50
CA ASN A 29 -8.21 -5.32 7.27
C ASN A 29 -8.59 -4.45 6.07
N ARG A 30 -8.83 -3.18 6.32
CA ARG A 30 -9.21 -2.26 5.25
C ARG A 30 -7.98 -1.83 4.48
N ALA A 31 -8.04 -1.93 3.16
CA ALA A 31 -6.93 -1.53 2.33
C ALA A 31 -6.72 -0.01 2.40
N GLN A 32 -5.45 0.38 2.44
CA GLN A 32 -5.04 1.78 2.47
C GLN A 32 -4.23 2.08 1.22
N VAL A 33 -4.44 3.26 0.64
CA VAL A 33 -3.60 3.70 -0.48
C VAL A 33 -2.20 3.98 0.07
N THR A 34 -1.20 3.38 -0.57
CA THR A 34 0.16 3.51 -0.09
C THR A 34 1.13 3.46 -1.27
N THR A 35 2.43 3.45 -0.98
CA THR A 35 3.47 3.39 -1.98
C THR A 35 4.34 2.16 -1.76
N ILE A 36 5.07 1.78 -2.79
CA ILE A 36 5.99 0.65 -2.67
C ILE A 36 7.09 0.94 -1.65
N ALA A 37 7.58 2.19 -1.61
CA ALA A 37 8.58 2.56 -0.61
C ALA A 37 8.07 2.34 0.81
N ASP A 38 6.82 2.73 1.06
CA ASP A 38 6.24 2.56 2.38
C ASP A 38 6.03 1.09 2.71
N ILE A 39 5.60 0.30 1.74
CA ILE A 39 5.41 -1.13 1.95
C ILE A 39 6.74 -1.79 2.31
N LYS A 40 7.81 -1.45 1.59
CA LYS A 40 9.13 -2.03 1.87
C LYS A 40 9.65 -1.63 3.24
N ALA A 41 9.37 -0.40 3.67
CA ALA A 41 9.86 0.10 4.95
C ALA A 41 9.01 -0.33 6.13
N ASN A 42 7.70 -0.38 5.97
CA ASN A 42 6.77 -0.52 7.08
C ASN A 42 5.72 -1.60 6.91
N GLY A 43 5.69 -2.31 5.78
CA GLY A 43 4.67 -3.31 5.51
C GLY A 43 4.76 -4.49 6.46
N TRP A 44 3.60 -5.12 6.72
CA TRP A 44 3.54 -6.33 7.54
C TRP A 44 2.81 -7.42 6.77
N ASP A 45 3.04 -8.64 7.17
CA ASP A 45 2.45 -9.80 6.50
C ASP A 45 0.93 -9.73 6.55
N GLU A 46 0.30 -10.02 5.42
CA GLU A 46 -1.17 -10.01 5.25
C GLU A 46 -1.80 -8.62 5.29
N GLN A 47 -0.98 -7.57 5.26
CA GLN A 47 -1.50 -6.21 5.16
C GLN A 47 -2.22 -6.02 3.82
N ARG A 48 -3.38 -5.37 3.83
CA ARG A 48 -4.12 -5.05 2.60
C ARG A 48 -3.78 -3.64 2.17
N VAL A 49 -3.44 -3.49 0.90
CA VAL A 49 -2.96 -2.21 0.36
C VAL A 49 -3.59 -1.91 -0.99
N LEU A 50 -3.64 -0.63 -1.33
CA LEU A 50 -3.99 -0.15 -2.65
C LEU A 50 -2.77 0.60 -3.17
N VAL A 51 -2.30 0.25 -4.36
CA VAL A 51 -1.12 0.90 -4.93
C VAL A 51 -1.42 1.31 -6.36
N ASP A 52 -1.12 2.55 -6.70
CA ASP A 52 -1.27 3.07 -8.05
C ASP A 52 0.04 2.94 -8.81
N GLY A 53 -0.04 2.46 -10.03
CA GLY A 53 1.15 2.29 -10.85
C GLY A 53 0.87 1.51 -12.10
N GLU A 54 1.86 0.75 -12.56
CA GLU A 54 1.77 -0.03 -13.80
C GLU A 54 2.52 -1.34 -13.65
N PHE A 55 2.03 -2.37 -14.35
CA PHE A 55 2.78 -3.59 -14.52
C PHE A 55 3.80 -3.31 -15.62
N THR A 56 5.08 -3.37 -15.28
CA THR A 56 6.14 -2.95 -16.20
C THR A 56 6.94 -4.10 -16.79
N GLU A 57 6.85 -5.29 -16.20
CA GLU A 57 7.59 -6.44 -16.70
C GLU A 57 6.90 -7.73 -16.28
N HIS A 58 6.87 -8.70 -17.18
CA HIS A 58 6.44 -10.05 -16.84
C HIS A 58 7.70 -10.86 -16.55
N ILE A 59 7.86 -11.30 -15.31
CA ILE A 59 9.08 -11.98 -14.89
C ILE A 59 9.03 -13.45 -15.27
N TYR A 60 8.02 -14.16 -14.77
CA TYR A 60 7.93 -15.60 -14.95
C TYR A 60 6.59 -16.08 -14.42
N GLU A 61 5.88 -16.87 -15.20
CA GLU A 61 4.56 -17.41 -14.85
C GLU A 61 3.61 -16.31 -14.35
N ASP A 62 3.22 -16.33 -13.08
CA ASP A 62 2.30 -15.33 -12.52
C ASP A 62 3.01 -14.22 -11.78
N LEU A 63 4.32 -14.11 -11.95
CA LEU A 63 5.12 -13.07 -11.30
C LEU A 63 5.40 -11.92 -12.26
N TYR A 64 5.20 -10.70 -11.77
CA TYR A 64 5.37 -9.48 -12.55
C TYR A 64 6.11 -8.45 -11.72
N THR A 65 6.67 -7.45 -12.40
CA THR A 65 7.18 -6.26 -11.74
C THR A 65 6.10 -5.20 -11.80
N PHE A 66 5.79 -4.61 -10.66
CA PHE A 66 4.86 -3.49 -10.57
C PHE A 66 5.65 -2.26 -10.15
N THR A 67 5.47 -1.16 -10.88
CA THR A 67 6.19 0.09 -10.63
C THR A 67 5.17 1.15 -10.25
N ASP A 68 5.34 1.79 -9.10
CA ASP A 68 4.37 2.78 -8.64
C ASP A 68 4.66 4.16 -9.25
N ASN A 69 3.80 5.13 -8.92
CA ASN A 69 3.92 6.46 -9.50
C ASN A 69 5.17 7.21 -9.04
N GLU A 70 5.84 6.73 -8.00
CA GLU A 70 7.09 7.30 -7.53
C GLU A 70 8.31 6.67 -8.17
N GLY A 71 8.10 5.67 -9.03
CA GLY A 71 9.18 5.02 -9.73
C GLY A 71 9.80 3.84 -9.00
N ASN A 72 9.25 3.46 -7.85
CA ASN A 72 9.73 2.30 -7.13
C ASN A 72 9.04 1.04 -7.63
N SER A 73 9.72 -0.09 -7.59
CA SER A 73 9.22 -1.34 -8.12
C SER A 73 9.31 -2.46 -7.11
N MET A 74 8.44 -3.45 -7.27
CA MET A 74 8.55 -4.68 -6.51
C MET A 74 7.88 -5.82 -7.27
N THR A 75 8.19 -7.03 -6.87
CA THR A 75 7.60 -8.22 -7.46
C THR A 75 6.17 -8.40 -6.94
N VAL A 76 5.27 -8.73 -7.83
CA VAL A 76 3.89 -9.01 -7.48
C VAL A 76 3.46 -10.31 -8.15
N GLU A 77 2.52 -11.00 -7.50
CA GLU A 77 1.94 -12.22 -8.04
C GLU A 77 0.50 -11.92 -8.49
N VAL A 78 0.16 -12.35 -9.69
CA VAL A 78 -1.18 -12.17 -10.24
C VAL A 78 -1.75 -13.55 -10.57
N ASP A 79 -2.73 -13.99 -9.78
CA ASP A 79 -3.32 -15.31 -9.95
C ASP A 79 -4.08 -15.45 -11.26
N ASP A 80 -4.22 -16.69 -11.71
CA ASP A 80 -4.90 -17.00 -12.98
C ASP A 80 -6.33 -16.49 -13.00
N ASP A 81 -7.01 -16.46 -11.87
CA ASP A 81 -8.43 -16.07 -11.83
C ASP A 81 -8.64 -14.58 -12.06
N ILE A 82 -7.60 -13.75 -11.92
CA ILE A 82 -7.71 -12.32 -12.22
C ILE A 82 -6.77 -11.90 -13.35
N TRP A 83 -6.03 -12.83 -13.90
CA TRP A 83 -5.08 -12.57 -14.98
C TRP A 83 -5.70 -11.80 -16.14
N TYR A 84 -6.95 -12.08 -16.46
CA TYR A 84 -7.62 -11.43 -17.59
C TYR A 84 -7.78 -9.92 -17.39
N GLN A 85 -7.61 -9.41 -16.17
CA GLN A 85 -7.70 -7.98 -15.88
C GLN A 85 -6.38 -7.27 -16.08
N LEU A 86 -5.31 -8.01 -16.30
CA LEU A 86 -3.97 -7.44 -16.36
C LEU A 86 -3.71 -6.77 -17.71
N SER A 87 -3.15 -5.58 -17.68
CA SER A 87 -2.66 -4.87 -18.86
C SER A 87 -1.31 -4.31 -18.52
N MET A 88 -0.33 -4.55 -19.41
CA MET A 88 1.02 -4.03 -19.18
C MET A 88 1.09 -2.55 -19.53
N ASP A 89 1.95 -1.83 -18.83
CA ASP A 89 2.28 -0.43 -19.13
C ASP A 89 1.05 0.47 -19.19
N THR A 90 0.08 0.18 -18.35
CA THR A 90 -1.18 0.91 -18.30
C THR A 90 -1.43 1.33 -16.85
N PRO A 91 -1.81 2.58 -16.60
CA PRO A 91 -2.09 3.03 -15.22
C PRO A 91 -3.23 2.25 -14.60
N VAL A 92 -2.97 1.67 -13.44
CA VAL A 92 -3.95 0.88 -12.70
C VAL A 92 -3.81 1.15 -11.22
N ARG A 93 -4.83 0.77 -10.47
CA ARG A 93 -4.75 0.64 -9.02
C ARG A 93 -4.90 -0.84 -8.70
N ILE A 94 -3.93 -1.38 -8.00
CA ILE A 94 -4.06 -2.77 -7.56
C ILE A 94 -4.51 -2.80 -6.11
N TYR A 95 -5.35 -3.78 -5.81
CA TYR A 95 -5.71 -4.14 -4.44
C TYR A 95 -4.92 -5.41 -4.17
N ALA A 96 -4.09 -5.39 -3.15
CA ALA A 96 -3.15 -6.47 -2.93
C ALA A 96 -2.95 -6.76 -1.46
N GLU A 97 -2.40 -7.94 -1.20
CA GLU A 97 -2.04 -8.36 0.14
C GLU A 97 -0.53 -8.50 0.20
N VAL A 98 0.06 -7.95 1.25
CA VAL A 98 1.50 -8.05 1.46
C VAL A 98 1.83 -9.47 1.92
N ASP A 99 2.78 -10.09 1.25
CA ASP A 99 3.27 -11.42 1.59
C ASP A 99 4.72 -11.27 2.02
N LYS A 100 4.98 -11.42 3.31
CA LYS A 100 6.31 -11.22 3.87
C LYS A 100 6.77 -12.52 4.47
N ASP A 101 7.84 -13.08 3.92
CA ASP A 101 8.33 -14.36 4.43
C ASP A 101 9.30 -14.15 5.59
N TRP A 102 9.64 -15.24 6.25
CA TRP A 102 10.48 -15.20 7.44
C TRP A 102 11.95 -14.87 7.14
N HIS A 103 12.34 -14.92 5.88
CA HIS A 103 13.68 -14.50 5.46
C HIS A 103 13.75 -12.99 5.19
N GLY A 104 12.64 -12.29 5.30
CA GLY A 104 12.59 -10.87 5.02
C GLY A 104 12.22 -10.53 3.59
N GLY A 105 11.94 -11.53 2.74
CA GLY A 105 11.45 -11.27 1.40
C GLY A 105 10.04 -10.69 1.45
N ILE A 106 9.72 -9.80 0.52
CA ILE A 106 8.43 -9.15 0.50
C ILE A 106 7.90 -9.08 -0.93
N GLU A 107 6.65 -9.50 -1.11
CA GLU A 107 5.96 -9.47 -2.39
C GLU A 107 4.53 -9.02 -2.16
N LEU A 108 3.85 -8.67 -3.23
CA LEU A 108 2.41 -8.42 -3.16
C LEU A 108 1.68 -9.51 -3.90
N GLU A 109 0.60 -9.97 -3.31
CA GLU A 109 -0.33 -10.86 -4.00
C GLU A 109 -1.49 -10.00 -4.47
N VAL A 110 -1.63 -9.82 -5.78
CA VAL A 110 -2.65 -8.95 -6.35
C VAL A 110 -4.00 -9.64 -6.28
N LYS A 111 -4.98 -8.98 -5.68
CA LYS A 111 -6.33 -9.51 -5.52
C LYS A 111 -7.32 -8.91 -6.50
N ASN A 112 -7.05 -7.70 -6.98
CA ASN A 112 -7.92 -7.03 -7.94
C ASN A 112 -7.15 -5.92 -8.64
N ILE A 113 -7.55 -5.62 -9.87
CA ILE A 113 -6.92 -4.60 -10.70
C ILE A 113 -8.01 -3.67 -11.22
N GLU A 114 -7.81 -2.38 -11.02
CA GLU A 114 -8.76 -1.37 -11.46
C GLU A 114 -8.06 -0.36 -12.35
N LYS A 115 -8.60 -0.11 -13.52
CA LYS A 115 -7.99 0.88 -14.42
C LYS A 115 -8.13 2.28 -13.88
N ARG A 116 -7.10 3.09 -14.12
CA ARG A 116 -7.08 4.48 -13.61
C ARG A 116 -7.17 5.47 -14.75
#